data_76f8929bbfa7bd08cbde49ed81d2d927
#
_entry.id   76f8929bbfa7bd08cbde49ed81d2d927
#
_cell.length_a   1.000
_cell.length_b   1.000
_cell.length_c   1.000
_cell.angle_alpha   90.00
_cell.angle_beta   90.00
_cell.angle_gamma   90.00
#
_symmetry.space_group_name_H-M   'P 1'
#
loop_
_entity.id
_entity.type
_entity.pdbx_description
1 polymer ?
#
loop_
_entity_poly.entity_id
_entity_poly.type
_entity_poly.pdbx_seq_one_letter_code
_entity_poly.pdbx_strand_id
1 'polypeptide(L)'
;MRSKTAFRRVIGLALLLTLLLAGCAKAAPAPTAAPPAEIPTPDPDPTVEPTLPPAPTPTPTPDPLAKDLEAVRGLISEGRGYAAFQELLKLEERCRGDEQGTQQCEALFQELDKYLRDIEPASGTELVRSFTVQGGCVLEISAFSGPTLVAVTDALADPGSVPNAVRFYVRQGERGQINLPAGTYYVGYQVGYRWFGEHDGFGEYFTEGTLDAPLVFDFYMDGNWASNAKYTITL
;
A
#
# COMPACT_ATOMS: atom_id res chain seq x y z
N MET A 1 -7.46 5.70 26.35
CA MET A 1 -6.49 4.65 26.66
C MET A 1 -6.96 3.34 26.04
N ARG A 2 -6.66 3.08 24.76
CA ARG A 2 -6.93 1.78 24.11
C ARG A 2 -5.74 1.39 23.26
N SER A 3 -5.15 0.31 23.66
CA SER A 3 -4.37 -0.72 22.97
C SER A 3 -3.18 -0.33 22.09
N LYS A 4 -2.02 -0.16 22.73
CA LYS A 4 -0.69 -0.15 22.10
C LYS A 4 -0.16 -1.56 21.71
N THR A 5 -1.02 -2.59 21.69
CA THR A 5 -0.56 -3.99 21.63
C THR A 5 -0.65 -4.63 20.23
N ALA A 6 -1.37 -4.04 19.28
CA ALA A 6 -1.52 -4.61 17.93
C ALA A 6 -0.33 -4.31 17.00
N PHE A 7 0.44 -3.25 17.28
CA PHE A 7 1.50 -2.78 16.39
C PHE A 7 2.80 -3.64 16.37
N ARG A 8 2.98 -4.52 17.36
CA ARG A 8 4.24 -5.29 17.48
C ARG A 8 4.30 -6.60 16.69
N ARG A 9 3.21 -7.06 16.07
CA ARG A 9 3.17 -8.38 15.41
C ARG A 9 3.43 -8.37 13.89
N VAL A 10 3.38 -7.23 13.24
CA VAL A 10 3.54 -7.14 11.77
C VAL A 10 5.02 -7.07 11.33
N ILE A 11 5.96 -6.70 12.21
CA ILE A 11 7.38 -6.54 11.86
C ILE A 11 8.19 -7.87 11.93
N GLY A 12 7.60 -8.93 12.46
CA GLY A 12 8.32 -10.19 12.73
C GLY A 12 8.44 -11.20 11.57
N LEU A 13 7.74 -11.00 10.45
CA LEU A 13 7.61 -12.04 9.41
C LEU A 13 8.46 -11.85 8.16
N ALA A 14 9.22 -10.78 8.04
CA ALA A 14 9.98 -10.46 6.82
C ALA A 14 11.46 -10.90 6.84
N LEU A 15 11.93 -11.67 7.82
CA LEU A 15 13.36 -11.96 7.96
C LEU A 15 13.74 -13.45 8.07
N LEU A 16 12.96 -14.37 7.52
CA LEU A 16 13.31 -15.80 7.61
C LEU A 16 13.02 -16.62 6.35
N LEU A 17 13.41 -16.16 5.16
CA LEU A 17 13.37 -17.01 3.96
C LEU A 17 14.55 -16.76 3.02
N THR A 18 15.77 -16.98 3.50
CA THR A 18 16.95 -17.18 2.63
C THR A 18 17.88 -18.15 3.31
N LEU A 19 17.69 -19.44 3.07
CA LEU A 19 18.72 -20.51 3.05
C LEU A 19 18.02 -21.85 2.89
N LEU A 20 18.15 -22.48 1.73
CA LEU A 20 18.25 -23.94 1.54
C LEU A 20 17.94 -24.30 0.07
N LEU A 21 18.94 -24.16 -0.79
CA LEU A 21 18.99 -24.86 -2.07
C LEU A 21 20.42 -25.37 -2.24
N ALA A 22 20.67 -26.58 -1.80
CA ALA A 22 21.87 -27.35 -2.22
C ALA A 22 21.51 -28.83 -2.25
N GLY A 23 21.48 -29.42 -3.45
CA GLY A 23 22.00 -30.72 -3.76
C GLY A 23 21.12 -31.93 -3.49
N CYS A 24 20.75 -32.61 -4.59
CA CYS A 24 21.18 -33.99 -4.81
C CYS A 24 20.62 -34.52 -6.15
N ALA A 25 21.53 -34.66 -7.11
CA ALA A 25 21.33 -35.48 -8.30
C ALA A 25 21.36 -36.96 -7.87
N LYS A 26 20.37 -37.78 -8.29
CA LYS A 26 20.41 -39.24 -8.16
C LYS A 26 20.13 -39.87 -9.53
N ALA A 27 21.09 -40.73 -9.88
CA ALA A 27 21.21 -41.44 -11.15
C ALA A 27 20.03 -42.38 -11.44
N ALA A 28 19.72 -42.54 -12.73
CA ALA A 28 18.76 -43.49 -13.28
C ALA A 28 19.36 -44.89 -13.37
N PRO A 29 18.61 -45.96 -13.10
CA PRO A 29 19.00 -47.33 -13.42
C PRO A 29 18.62 -47.74 -14.84
N ALA A 30 19.45 -48.62 -15.42
CA ALA A 30 19.40 -49.17 -16.78
C ALA A 30 18.20 -50.12 -17.00
N PRO A 31 17.78 -50.33 -18.29
CA PRO A 31 16.63 -51.14 -18.62
C PRO A 31 16.95 -52.67 -18.59
N THR A 32 16.08 -53.43 -17.94
CA THR A 32 16.07 -54.89 -17.91
C THR A 32 15.29 -55.44 -19.11
N ALA A 33 15.85 -56.50 -19.73
CA ALA A 33 15.36 -57.17 -20.93
C ALA A 33 13.98 -57.81 -20.76
N ALA A 34 13.22 -57.84 -21.85
CA ALA A 34 11.89 -58.41 -21.97
C ALA A 34 11.91 -59.95 -22.07
N PRO A 35 10.95 -60.69 -21.51
CA PRO A 35 10.72 -62.12 -21.76
C PRO A 35 9.87 -62.34 -23.04
N PRO A 36 9.90 -63.54 -23.61
CA PRO A 36 9.37 -63.85 -24.93
C PRO A 36 7.83 -63.94 -24.99
N ALA A 37 7.31 -63.63 -26.19
CA ALA A 37 5.91 -63.53 -26.51
C ALA A 37 5.18 -64.89 -26.46
N GLU A 38 4.06 -64.93 -25.74
CA GLU A 38 3.07 -66.01 -25.82
C GLU A 38 2.05 -65.74 -26.93
N ILE A 39 1.67 -66.83 -27.63
CA ILE A 39 0.74 -66.84 -28.75
C ILE A 39 -0.69 -66.64 -28.26
N PRO A 40 -1.48 -65.69 -28.77
CA PRO A 40 -2.83 -65.42 -28.29
C PRO A 40 -3.82 -66.51 -28.75
N THR A 41 -4.55 -67.05 -27.80
CA THR A 41 -5.77 -67.85 -28.04
C THR A 41 -6.92 -66.90 -28.44
N PRO A 42 -7.78 -67.23 -29.41
CA PRO A 42 -8.86 -66.36 -29.78
C PRO A 42 -9.92 -66.26 -28.68
N ASP A 43 -10.18 -65.04 -28.28
CA ASP A 43 -11.14 -64.67 -27.25
C ASP A 43 -12.57 -64.70 -27.79
N PRO A 44 -13.56 -65.20 -27.00
CA PRO A 44 -14.96 -65.15 -27.44
C PRO A 44 -15.50 -63.72 -27.47
N ASP A 45 -16.29 -63.49 -28.51
CA ASP A 45 -16.99 -62.25 -28.86
C ASP A 45 -17.57 -61.51 -27.65
N PRO A 46 -17.18 -60.24 -27.38
CA PRO A 46 -17.69 -59.48 -26.23
C PRO A 46 -19.16 -59.11 -26.45
N THR A 47 -20.01 -59.64 -25.58
CA THR A 47 -21.39 -59.18 -25.41
C THR A 47 -21.37 -57.70 -25.06
N VAL A 48 -21.85 -56.86 -25.98
CA VAL A 48 -21.95 -55.40 -25.80
C VAL A 48 -22.98 -55.15 -24.69
N GLU A 49 -22.47 -54.88 -23.49
CA GLU A 49 -23.28 -54.40 -22.39
C GLU A 49 -23.71 -52.94 -22.67
N PRO A 50 -25.00 -52.57 -22.52
CA PRO A 50 -25.44 -51.21 -22.78
C PRO A 50 -24.75 -50.23 -21.85
N THR A 51 -23.88 -49.39 -22.42
CA THR A 51 -23.19 -48.31 -21.70
C THR A 51 -24.23 -47.31 -21.22
N LEU A 52 -24.45 -47.23 -19.92
CA LEU A 52 -25.25 -46.18 -19.30
C LEU A 52 -24.64 -44.82 -19.65
N PRO A 53 -25.47 -43.80 -19.97
CA PRO A 53 -24.95 -42.45 -20.23
C PRO A 53 -24.20 -41.96 -19.01
N PRO A 54 -23.05 -41.26 -19.20
CA PRO A 54 -22.26 -40.75 -18.08
C PRO A 54 -23.13 -39.83 -17.23
N ALA A 55 -23.05 -40.05 -15.90
CA ALA A 55 -23.72 -39.22 -14.92
C ALA A 55 -23.30 -37.75 -15.14
N PRO A 56 -24.22 -36.78 -15.02
CA PRO A 56 -23.89 -35.38 -15.19
C PRO A 56 -22.78 -35.01 -14.19
N THR A 57 -21.68 -34.46 -14.72
CA THR A 57 -20.56 -33.96 -13.89
C THR A 57 -21.14 -32.88 -12.96
N PRO A 58 -20.94 -32.98 -11.62
CA PRO A 58 -21.45 -31.97 -10.69
C PRO A 58 -20.87 -30.60 -11.09
N THR A 59 -21.72 -29.63 -11.25
CA THR A 59 -21.31 -28.23 -11.47
C THR A 59 -20.54 -27.78 -10.23
N PRO A 60 -19.30 -27.30 -10.36
CA PRO A 60 -18.52 -26.86 -9.20
C PRO A 60 -19.28 -25.77 -8.44
N THR A 61 -19.49 -25.96 -7.17
CA THR A 61 -20.03 -24.94 -6.27
C THR A 61 -19.07 -23.75 -6.27
N PRO A 62 -19.54 -22.52 -6.51
CA PRO A 62 -18.66 -21.34 -6.50
C PRO A 62 -17.93 -21.26 -5.16
N ASP A 63 -16.61 -21.11 -5.20
CA ASP A 63 -15.79 -20.90 -4.03
C ASP A 63 -16.15 -19.53 -3.40
N PRO A 64 -16.64 -19.50 -2.15
CA PRO A 64 -17.01 -18.23 -1.49
C PRO A 64 -15.82 -17.26 -1.41
N LEU A 65 -14.60 -17.77 -1.23
CA LEU A 65 -13.38 -16.96 -1.18
C LEU A 65 -13.12 -16.27 -2.53
N ALA A 66 -13.28 -16.98 -3.65
CA ALA A 66 -13.08 -16.42 -4.98
C ALA A 66 -13.99 -15.20 -5.23
N LYS A 67 -15.24 -15.24 -4.76
CA LYS A 67 -16.18 -14.12 -4.85
C LYS A 67 -15.73 -12.91 -4.02
N ASP A 68 -15.25 -13.15 -2.80
CA ASP A 68 -14.81 -12.08 -1.91
C ASP A 68 -13.52 -11.41 -2.45
N LEU A 69 -12.58 -12.20 -2.99
CA LEU A 69 -11.36 -11.68 -3.64
C LEU A 69 -11.69 -10.84 -4.88
N GLU A 70 -12.70 -11.26 -5.68
CA GLU A 70 -13.16 -10.48 -6.83
C GLU A 70 -13.81 -9.15 -6.40
N ALA A 71 -14.56 -9.14 -5.30
CA ALA A 71 -15.11 -7.91 -4.72
C ALA A 71 -14.00 -6.93 -4.31
N VAL A 72 -12.90 -7.42 -3.73
CA VAL A 72 -11.74 -6.56 -3.39
C VAL A 72 -11.06 -6.01 -4.64
N ARG A 73 -10.89 -6.80 -5.71
CA ARG A 73 -10.38 -6.29 -7.00
C ARG A 73 -11.28 -5.20 -7.57
N GLY A 74 -12.60 -5.38 -7.44
CA GLY A 74 -13.57 -4.34 -7.78
C GLY A 74 -13.30 -3.03 -7.05
N LEU A 75 -13.09 -3.07 -5.73
CA LEU A 75 -12.75 -1.89 -4.93
C LEU A 75 -11.44 -1.22 -5.39
N ILE A 76 -10.41 -1.99 -5.70
CA ILE A 76 -9.14 -1.45 -6.23
C ILE A 76 -9.38 -0.74 -7.56
N SER A 77 -10.14 -1.37 -8.48
CA SER A 77 -10.43 -0.80 -9.80
C SER A 77 -11.31 0.46 -9.75
N GLU A 78 -12.14 0.58 -8.71
CA GLU A 78 -12.96 1.77 -8.42
C GLU A 78 -12.17 2.90 -7.74
N GLY A 79 -10.87 2.70 -7.44
CA GLY A 79 -10.06 3.69 -6.74
C GLY A 79 -10.32 3.76 -5.23
N ARG A 80 -10.96 2.77 -4.65
CA ARG A 80 -11.32 2.69 -3.22
C ARG A 80 -10.28 1.91 -2.42
N GLY A 81 -9.03 2.40 -2.45
CA GLY A 81 -7.88 1.70 -1.88
C GLY A 81 -8.01 1.40 -0.39
N TYR A 82 -8.53 2.32 0.41
CA TYR A 82 -8.74 2.11 1.85
C TYR A 82 -9.80 1.03 2.13
N ALA A 83 -10.92 1.06 1.41
CA ALA A 83 -11.94 0.03 1.54
C ALA A 83 -11.42 -1.35 1.12
N ALA A 84 -10.66 -1.43 0.03
CA ALA A 84 -10.00 -2.67 -0.40
C ALA A 84 -9.05 -3.21 0.68
N PHE A 85 -8.25 -2.36 1.30
CA PHE A 85 -7.34 -2.72 2.39
C PHE A 85 -8.09 -3.30 3.60
N GLN A 86 -9.18 -2.65 4.02
CA GLN A 86 -10.01 -3.12 5.14
C GLN A 86 -10.65 -4.48 4.88
N GLU A 87 -11.17 -4.71 3.66
CA GLU A 87 -11.74 -6.01 3.29
C GLU A 87 -10.66 -7.11 3.21
N LEU A 88 -9.47 -6.80 2.68
CA LEU A 88 -8.35 -7.74 2.67
C LEU A 88 -7.92 -8.17 4.06
N LEU A 89 -7.85 -7.27 5.03
CA LEU A 89 -7.53 -7.62 6.41
C LEU A 89 -8.54 -8.61 7.01
N LYS A 90 -9.84 -8.45 6.69
CA LYS A 90 -10.89 -9.39 7.12
C LYS A 90 -10.74 -10.76 6.44
N LEU A 91 -10.39 -10.77 5.14
CA LEU A 91 -10.17 -12.01 4.41
C LEU A 91 -8.94 -12.76 4.92
N GLU A 92 -7.84 -12.09 5.17
CA GLU A 92 -6.63 -12.67 5.75
C GLU A 92 -6.91 -13.35 7.11
N GLU A 93 -7.69 -12.70 7.99
CA GLU A 93 -8.10 -13.29 9.26
C GLU A 93 -8.95 -14.55 9.07
N ARG A 94 -9.87 -14.57 8.09
CA ARG A 94 -10.72 -15.73 7.77
C ARG A 94 -9.93 -16.88 7.16
N CYS A 95 -8.91 -16.59 6.36
CA CYS A 95 -8.05 -17.59 5.69
C CYS A 95 -6.94 -18.11 6.62
N ARG A 96 -6.90 -17.68 7.87
CA ARG A 96 -5.87 -18.12 8.82
C ARG A 96 -5.92 -19.63 9.02
N GLY A 97 -4.85 -20.33 8.58
CA GLY A 97 -4.74 -21.79 8.60
C GLY A 97 -5.12 -22.47 7.29
N ASP A 98 -5.59 -21.74 6.30
CA ASP A 98 -5.73 -22.18 4.92
C ASP A 98 -4.57 -21.63 4.09
N GLU A 99 -3.64 -22.49 3.69
CA GLU A 99 -2.44 -22.09 2.94
C GLU A 99 -2.78 -21.48 1.57
N GLN A 100 -3.74 -22.07 0.86
CA GLN A 100 -4.15 -21.58 -0.45
C GLN A 100 -4.86 -20.23 -0.34
N GLY A 101 -5.77 -20.07 0.61
CA GLY A 101 -6.45 -18.80 0.86
C GLY A 101 -5.47 -17.70 1.28
N THR A 102 -4.50 -18.00 2.12
CA THR A 102 -3.45 -17.07 2.54
C THR A 102 -2.62 -16.59 1.34
N GLN A 103 -2.18 -17.49 0.45
CA GLN A 103 -1.42 -17.12 -0.76
C GLN A 103 -2.24 -16.22 -1.70
N GLN A 104 -3.54 -16.47 -1.84
CA GLN A 104 -4.41 -15.63 -2.65
C GLN A 104 -4.59 -14.23 -2.06
N CYS A 105 -4.74 -14.11 -0.73
CA CYS A 105 -4.79 -12.82 -0.05
C CYS A 105 -3.46 -12.05 -0.21
N GLU A 106 -2.30 -12.72 -0.04
CA GLU A 106 -0.98 -12.10 -0.24
C GLU A 106 -0.80 -11.57 -1.67
N ALA A 107 -1.21 -12.33 -2.68
CA ALA A 107 -1.16 -11.86 -4.06
C ALA A 107 -1.98 -10.59 -4.28
N LEU A 108 -3.16 -10.52 -3.65
CA LEU A 108 -4.04 -9.36 -3.76
C LEU A 108 -3.52 -8.16 -2.95
N PHE A 109 -2.85 -8.39 -1.80
CA PHE A 109 -2.11 -7.32 -1.10
C PHE A 109 -1.00 -6.73 -1.97
N GLN A 110 -0.27 -7.55 -2.73
CA GLN A 110 0.76 -7.05 -3.66
C GLN A 110 0.15 -6.22 -4.80
N GLU A 111 -1.01 -6.62 -5.32
CA GLU A 111 -1.76 -5.87 -6.32
C GLU A 111 -2.21 -4.51 -5.77
N LEU A 112 -2.79 -4.49 -4.57
CA LEU A 112 -3.18 -3.27 -3.87
C LEU A 112 -1.96 -2.37 -3.58
N ASP A 113 -0.84 -2.93 -3.12
CA ASP A 113 0.39 -2.18 -2.86
C ASP A 113 0.95 -1.52 -4.11
N LYS A 114 0.87 -2.20 -5.25
CA LYS A 114 1.25 -1.61 -6.53
C LYS A 114 0.34 -0.45 -6.88
N TYR A 115 -0.97 -0.65 -6.81
CA TYR A 115 -1.96 0.41 -7.06
C TYR A 115 -1.70 1.64 -6.17
N LEU A 116 -1.50 1.45 -4.86
CA LEU A 116 -1.28 2.55 -3.92
C LEU A 116 0.03 3.30 -4.19
N ARG A 117 1.10 2.62 -4.62
CA ARG A 117 2.33 3.29 -5.06
C ARG A 117 2.13 4.11 -6.34
N ASP A 118 1.30 3.62 -7.25
CA ASP A 118 1.04 4.31 -8.52
C ASP A 118 0.24 5.61 -8.31
N ILE A 119 -0.62 5.68 -7.28
CA ILE A 119 -1.40 6.88 -6.93
C ILE A 119 -0.73 7.78 -5.89
N GLU A 120 0.38 7.36 -5.30
CA GLU A 120 1.09 8.11 -4.27
C GLU A 120 1.71 9.39 -4.86
N PRO A 121 1.37 10.59 -4.33
CA PRO A 121 1.90 11.84 -4.86
C PRO A 121 3.42 11.92 -4.75
N ALA A 122 4.07 12.66 -5.65
CA ALA A 122 5.46 13.01 -5.49
C ALA A 122 5.66 13.95 -4.30
N SER A 123 6.86 13.93 -3.69
CA SER A 123 7.20 14.84 -2.60
C SER A 123 7.16 16.28 -3.05
N GLY A 124 6.49 17.13 -2.25
CA GLY A 124 6.23 18.54 -2.58
C GLY A 124 4.95 18.78 -3.39
N THR A 125 4.21 17.71 -3.76
CA THR A 125 2.91 17.89 -4.41
C THR A 125 1.93 18.59 -3.49
N GLU A 126 1.43 19.75 -3.92
CA GLU A 126 0.41 20.49 -3.22
C GLU A 126 -0.98 19.90 -3.55
N LEU A 127 -1.65 19.37 -2.54
CA LEU A 127 -3.00 18.83 -2.67
C LEU A 127 -4.07 19.90 -2.53
N VAL A 128 -3.78 20.93 -1.74
CA VAL A 128 -4.64 22.10 -1.53
C VAL A 128 -3.76 23.34 -1.43
N ARG A 129 -4.14 24.40 -2.09
CA ARG A 129 -3.54 25.73 -1.91
C ARG A 129 -4.62 26.81 -2.01
N SER A 130 -4.79 27.60 -0.96
CA SER A 130 -5.65 28.79 -0.96
C SER A 130 -4.88 30.12 -1.01
N PHE A 131 -3.55 30.09 -0.90
CA PHE A 131 -2.74 31.29 -1.09
C PHE A 131 -2.81 31.79 -2.54
N THR A 132 -3.18 33.05 -2.71
CA THR A 132 -3.30 33.68 -4.03
C THR A 132 -1.94 34.13 -4.60
N VAL A 133 -0.93 34.26 -3.74
CA VAL A 133 0.42 34.74 -4.11
C VAL A 133 1.42 33.63 -3.87
N GLN A 134 2.24 33.35 -4.87
CA GLN A 134 3.44 32.53 -4.66
C GLN A 134 4.51 33.41 -4.00
N GLY A 135 5.01 32.97 -2.85
CA GLY A 135 6.08 33.65 -2.15
C GLY A 135 7.47 33.15 -2.54
N GLY A 136 8.50 33.85 -2.07
CA GLY A 136 9.89 33.45 -2.24
C GLY A 136 10.47 32.69 -1.05
N CYS A 137 9.78 32.66 0.10
CA CYS A 137 10.24 31.91 1.28
C CYS A 137 10.02 30.42 1.11
N VAL A 138 10.93 29.60 1.62
CA VAL A 138 10.92 28.15 1.39
C VAL A 138 10.70 27.40 2.69
N LEU A 139 9.69 26.54 2.72
CA LEU A 139 9.52 25.50 3.73
C LEU A 139 9.92 24.15 3.12
N GLU A 140 10.93 23.49 3.68
CA GLU A 140 11.39 22.16 3.33
C GLU A 140 11.08 21.20 4.48
N ILE A 141 10.44 20.08 4.17
CA ILE A 141 10.13 19.01 5.13
C ILE A 141 10.86 17.73 4.69
N SER A 142 11.52 17.10 5.63
CA SER A 142 12.09 15.74 5.49
C SER A 142 11.21 14.75 6.24
N ALA A 143 10.60 13.81 5.52
CA ALA A 143 9.74 12.78 6.09
C ALA A 143 10.57 11.52 6.42
N PHE A 144 11.01 11.37 7.66
CA PHE A 144 11.85 10.24 8.08
C PHE A 144 11.03 9.04 8.54
N SER A 145 10.01 9.29 9.37
CA SER A 145 9.29 8.22 10.08
C SER A 145 8.24 7.50 9.22
N GLY A 146 7.73 8.15 8.18
CA GLY A 146 6.71 7.64 7.26
C GLY A 146 6.29 8.68 6.23
N PRO A 147 5.46 8.32 5.26
CA PRO A 147 4.88 9.29 4.36
C PRO A 147 4.10 10.33 5.16
N THR A 148 4.25 11.59 4.80
CA THR A 148 3.80 12.72 5.63
C THR A 148 2.92 13.67 4.83
N LEU A 149 1.77 14.03 5.41
CA LEU A 149 0.92 15.10 4.93
C LEU A 149 1.13 16.32 5.83
N VAL A 150 1.57 17.42 5.24
CA VAL A 150 1.85 18.66 5.96
C VAL A 150 0.78 19.68 5.65
N ALA A 151 0.25 20.33 6.67
CA ALA A 151 -0.70 21.44 6.57
C ALA A 151 -0.03 22.70 7.11
N VAL A 152 0.02 23.75 6.31
CA VAL A 152 0.56 25.06 6.68
C VAL A 152 -0.57 26.08 6.57
N THR A 153 -0.81 26.81 7.66
CA THR A 153 -1.90 27.76 7.78
C THR A 153 -1.34 29.10 8.23
N ASP A 154 -1.73 30.20 7.59
CA ASP A 154 -1.30 31.53 8.03
C ASP A 154 -1.90 31.90 9.40
N ALA A 155 -1.15 32.70 10.16
CA ALA A 155 -1.69 33.33 11.36
C ALA A 155 -2.65 34.45 10.92
N LEU A 156 -3.92 34.32 11.30
CA LEU A 156 -4.94 35.29 10.94
C LEU A 156 -4.65 36.66 11.51
N ALA A 157 -4.69 37.66 10.64
CA ALA A 157 -4.65 39.07 11.07
C ALA A 157 -5.98 39.48 11.72
N ASP A 158 -7.10 38.97 11.22
CA ASP A 158 -8.45 39.34 11.64
C ASP A 158 -9.24 38.16 12.20
N PRO A 159 -9.85 38.26 13.39
CA PRO A 159 -10.75 37.29 13.94
C PRO A 159 -11.96 37.07 12.99
N GLY A 160 -12.18 35.81 12.58
CA GLY A 160 -13.31 35.43 11.72
C GLY A 160 -13.00 35.35 10.22
N SER A 161 -11.79 35.72 9.77
CA SER A 161 -11.34 35.42 8.42
C SER A 161 -11.01 33.93 8.28
N VAL A 162 -11.19 33.37 7.07
CA VAL A 162 -10.75 32.01 6.75
C VAL A 162 -9.25 32.05 6.48
N PRO A 163 -8.43 31.27 7.24
CA PRO A 163 -6.99 31.28 7.02
C PRO A 163 -6.65 30.71 5.63
N ASN A 164 -5.62 31.30 5.02
CA ASN A 164 -5.01 30.65 3.88
C ASN A 164 -4.27 29.40 4.34
N ALA A 165 -4.35 28.37 3.52
CA ALA A 165 -3.74 27.11 3.81
C ALA A 165 -3.09 26.49 2.58
N VAL A 166 -2.05 25.71 2.79
CA VAL A 166 -1.50 24.78 1.81
C VAL A 166 -1.33 23.42 2.47
N ARG A 167 -1.74 22.38 1.77
CA ARG A 167 -1.47 20.99 2.18
C ARG A 167 -0.61 20.37 1.10
N PHE A 168 0.48 19.74 1.50
CA PHE A 168 1.39 19.06 0.58
C PHE A 168 1.87 17.74 1.14
N TYR A 169 2.25 16.86 0.23
CA TYR A 169 2.66 15.51 0.53
C TYR A 169 4.17 15.33 0.46
N VAL A 170 4.74 14.49 1.33
CA VAL A 170 6.15 14.11 1.32
C VAL A 170 6.26 12.60 1.51
N ARG A 171 6.91 11.91 0.58
CA ARG A 171 7.16 10.47 0.65
C ARG A 171 8.13 10.14 1.77
N GLN A 172 7.99 8.95 2.33
CA GLN A 172 8.94 8.46 3.32
C GLN A 172 10.38 8.46 2.79
N GLY A 173 11.31 8.97 3.59
CA GLY A 173 12.74 9.06 3.25
C GLY A 173 13.08 10.18 2.27
N GLU A 174 12.10 10.95 1.79
CA GLU A 174 12.30 12.04 0.84
C GLU A 174 12.16 13.42 1.50
N ARG A 175 12.43 14.45 0.70
CA ARG A 175 12.21 15.85 1.03
C ARG A 175 11.17 16.44 0.09
N GLY A 176 10.25 17.20 0.66
CA GLY A 176 9.30 18.01 -0.08
C GLY A 176 9.49 19.48 0.28
N GLN A 177 9.30 20.37 -0.67
CA GLN A 177 9.39 21.82 -0.42
C GLN A 177 8.21 22.53 -1.05
N ILE A 178 7.81 23.63 -0.41
CA ILE A 178 6.82 24.57 -0.91
C ILE A 178 7.34 26.00 -0.77
N ASN A 179 6.79 26.88 -1.61
CA ASN A 179 7.05 28.32 -1.52
C ASN A 179 5.90 29.02 -0.82
N LEU A 180 6.24 29.90 0.13
CA LEU A 180 5.29 30.66 0.92
C LEU A 180 5.58 32.18 0.79
N PRO A 181 4.58 33.06 0.86
CA PRO A 181 4.79 34.47 1.10
C PRO A 181 5.51 34.73 2.43
N ALA A 182 6.05 35.90 2.63
CA ALA A 182 6.47 36.33 3.95
C ALA A 182 5.26 36.39 4.88
N GLY A 183 5.41 35.95 6.13
CA GLY A 183 4.31 35.88 7.07
C GLY A 183 4.59 34.91 8.22
N THR A 184 3.61 34.75 9.10
CA THR A 184 3.67 33.84 10.24
C THR A 184 2.74 32.67 9.99
N TYR A 185 3.26 31.44 10.17
CA TYR A 185 2.54 30.21 9.81
C TYR A 185 2.55 29.19 10.93
N TYR A 186 1.42 28.54 11.14
CA TYR A 186 1.28 27.34 11.92
C TYR A 186 1.47 26.11 11.02
N VAL A 187 2.20 25.12 11.50
CA VAL A 187 2.48 23.89 10.76
C VAL A 187 1.96 22.70 11.54
N GLY A 188 1.00 22.00 10.95
CA GLY A 188 0.53 20.71 11.41
C GLY A 188 0.97 19.60 10.45
N TYR A 189 1.03 18.37 10.93
CA TYR A 189 1.41 17.23 10.10
C TYR A 189 0.71 15.95 10.54
N GLN A 190 0.55 15.05 9.58
CA GLN A 190 0.14 13.67 9.79
C GLN A 190 1.19 12.76 9.20
N VAL A 191 1.74 11.85 10.00
CA VAL A 191 2.67 10.81 9.54
C VAL A 191 1.91 9.51 9.47
N GLY A 192 1.73 8.99 8.27
CA GLY A 192 0.96 7.79 8.01
C GLY A 192 1.82 6.55 7.80
N TYR A 193 1.15 5.42 7.69
CA TYR A 193 1.78 4.16 7.29
C TYR A 193 1.71 3.96 5.78
N ARG A 194 0.59 4.38 5.15
CA ARG A 194 0.29 4.14 3.74
C ARG A 194 -0.69 5.21 3.23
N TRP A 195 -0.46 5.69 2.02
CA TRP A 195 -1.36 6.61 1.35
C TRP A 195 -2.44 5.88 0.58
N PHE A 196 -3.71 6.19 0.84
CA PHE A 196 -4.87 5.56 0.20
C PHE A 196 -5.56 6.46 -0.84
N GLY A 197 -4.99 7.62 -1.14
CA GLY A 197 -5.54 8.60 -2.06
C GLY A 197 -5.96 9.91 -1.38
N GLU A 198 -6.29 10.92 -2.16
CA GLU A 198 -6.60 12.26 -1.63
C GLU A 198 -7.84 12.29 -0.73
N HIS A 199 -8.81 11.41 -1.01
CA HIS A 199 -10.05 11.33 -0.22
C HIS A 199 -9.83 10.66 1.14
N ASP A 200 -9.11 9.55 1.16
CA ASP A 200 -8.95 8.70 2.35
C ASP A 200 -7.69 9.03 3.14
N GLY A 201 -6.72 9.74 2.54
CA GLY A 201 -5.46 10.10 3.17
C GLY A 201 -4.70 8.84 3.63
N PHE A 202 -4.44 8.76 4.92
CA PHE A 202 -3.82 7.62 5.58
C PHE A 202 -4.84 6.67 6.23
N GLY A 203 -6.15 6.86 5.99
CA GLY A 203 -7.21 6.13 6.69
C GLY A 203 -7.17 6.41 8.20
N GLU A 204 -7.18 5.33 8.99
CA GLU A 204 -7.06 5.41 10.47
C GLU A 204 -5.62 5.19 10.98
N TYR A 205 -4.65 5.01 10.06
CA TYR A 205 -3.28 4.58 10.40
C TYR A 205 -2.29 5.74 10.28
N PHE A 206 -2.46 6.75 11.13
CA PHE A 206 -1.53 7.88 11.20
C PHE A 206 -1.35 8.38 12.64
N THR A 207 -0.28 9.13 12.83
CA THR A 207 -0.07 9.99 14.00
C THR A 207 -0.09 11.43 13.53
N GLU A 208 -0.59 12.32 14.34
CA GLU A 208 -0.63 13.75 14.04
C GLU A 208 0.14 14.56 15.07
N GLY A 209 0.61 15.72 14.64
CA GLY A 209 1.30 16.67 15.48
C GLY A 209 1.28 18.07 14.88
N THR A 210 1.73 19.00 15.70
CA THR A 210 1.94 20.41 15.31
C THR A 210 3.32 20.85 15.79
N LEU A 211 3.90 21.85 15.15
CA LEU A 211 5.07 22.51 15.70
C LEU A 211 4.66 23.33 16.94
N ASP A 212 5.53 23.35 17.95
CA ASP A 212 5.27 24.05 19.22
C ASP A 212 5.17 25.57 19.06
N ALA A 213 5.81 26.12 18.03
CA ALA A 213 5.81 27.55 17.75
C ALA A 213 5.53 27.81 16.25
N PRO A 214 4.89 28.93 15.92
CA PRO A 214 4.73 29.33 14.53
C PRO A 214 6.07 29.65 13.88
N LEU A 215 6.16 29.42 12.57
CA LEU A 215 7.30 29.82 11.75
C LEU A 215 7.09 31.25 11.25
N VAL A 216 8.12 32.09 11.37
CA VAL A 216 8.10 33.46 10.87
C VAL A 216 9.01 33.56 9.64
N PHE A 217 8.41 33.79 8.49
CA PHE A 217 9.12 33.97 7.23
C PHE A 217 9.24 35.47 6.90
N ASP A 218 10.45 35.98 6.93
CA ASP A 218 10.75 37.38 6.63
C ASP A 218 11.67 37.48 5.41
N PHE A 219 11.66 38.68 4.81
CA PHE A 219 12.68 39.08 3.85
C PHE A 219 13.84 39.71 4.61
N TYR A 220 15.04 39.22 4.33
CA TYR A 220 16.27 39.81 4.86
C TYR A 220 16.91 40.64 3.75
N MET A 221 17.24 41.89 4.09
CA MET A 221 18.01 42.80 3.23
C MET A 221 19.45 42.84 3.77
N ASP A 222 20.41 42.41 2.97
CA ASP A 222 21.83 42.56 3.25
C ASP A 222 22.44 43.46 2.18
N GLY A 223 22.52 44.75 2.50
CA GLY A 223 22.88 45.79 1.52
C GLY A 223 21.90 45.86 0.36
N ASN A 224 22.36 45.55 -0.85
CA ASN A 224 21.55 45.50 -2.06
C ASN A 224 20.93 44.14 -2.38
N TRP A 225 21.16 43.13 -1.54
CA TRP A 225 20.68 41.76 -1.76
C TRP A 225 19.48 41.47 -0.86
N ALA A 226 18.39 41.00 -1.47
CA ALA A 226 17.25 40.45 -0.74
C ALA A 226 17.40 38.92 -0.64
N SER A 227 17.31 38.35 0.55
CA SER A 227 17.24 36.93 0.77
C SER A 227 15.90 36.56 1.42
N ASN A 228 15.36 35.41 0.99
CA ASN A 228 14.12 34.86 1.54
C ASN A 228 14.45 33.90 2.67
N ALA A 229 13.63 33.87 3.70
CA ALA A 229 13.75 32.88 4.78
C ALA A 229 13.56 31.45 4.24
N LYS A 230 14.37 30.55 4.75
CA LYS A 230 14.22 29.10 4.53
C LYS A 230 14.18 28.38 5.87
N TYR A 231 13.19 27.49 6.05
CA TYR A 231 13.12 26.55 7.15
C TYR A 231 13.21 25.12 6.63
N THR A 232 13.99 24.30 7.33
CA THR A 232 14.06 22.85 7.09
C THR A 232 13.67 22.13 8.37
N ILE A 233 12.69 21.23 8.28
CA ILE A 233 12.12 20.49 9.40
C ILE A 233 12.19 19.00 9.09
N THR A 234 12.54 18.20 10.10
CA THR A 234 12.53 16.73 10.01
C THR A 234 11.40 16.17 10.87
N LEU A 235 10.54 15.33 10.29
CA LEU A 235 9.37 14.71 10.91
C LEU A 235 9.49 13.18 10.91
#